data_bb18a1488686c8000facd51cd46f1e18
#
_entry.id   bb18a1488686c8000facd51cd46f1e18
#
_cell.length_a   1.000
_cell.length_b   1.000
_cell.length_c   1.000
_cell.angle_alpha   90.00
_cell.angle_beta   90.00
_cell.angle_gamma   90.00
#
_symmetry.space_group_name_H-M   'P 1'
#
loop_
_entity.id
_entity.type
_entity.pdbx_description
1 polymer ?
#
loop_
_entity_poly.entity_id
_entity_poly.type
_entity_poly.pdbx_seq_one_letter_code
_entity_poly.pdbx_strand_id
1 'polypeptide(L)'
;LSVLLRPSVPVDQWFALSFVASLAVLEVVRSQLATHLSSAEIPQTGLKWPNDVIVAGGKISGILLEVEGKALIVGSGVNIAPVRRVDSQNIVPIALADIWPDGAHDLPQPYDFATAYLDRLAFWYDRFCQSGFGPIRDTWLENALFLGQHVAVQCDAKVLSGVFHDLGMDGTMLLLDDSGQTRHITTGDVKLLGS
;
A
#
# COMPACT_ATOMS: atom_id res chain seq x y z
N LEU A 1 4.25 -13.28 -3.81
CA LEU A 1 4.29 -14.08 -2.59
C LEU A 1 2.91 -14.12 -1.95
N SER A 2 2.50 -15.29 -1.44
CA SER A 2 1.30 -15.43 -0.59
C SER A 2 1.70 -16.01 0.76
N VAL A 3 1.17 -15.43 1.83
CA VAL A 3 1.41 -15.87 3.21
C VAL A 3 0.07 -16.28 3.81
N LEU A 4 -0.02 -17.50 4.33
CA LEU A 4 -1.19 -17.96 5.06
C LEU A 4 -1.01 -17.68 6.54
N LEU A 5 -1.93 -16.90 7.10
CA LEU A 5 -1.97 -16.54 8.52
C LEU A 5 -3.21 -17.14 9.19
N ARG A 6 -3.11 -17.36 10.49
CA ARG A 6 -4.24 -17.65 11.38
C ARG A 6 -4.24 -16.63 12.51
N PRO A 7 -4.72 -15.40 12.23
CA PRO A 7 -4.66 -14.33 13.23
C PRO A 7 -5.46 -14.70 14.47
N SER A 8 -4.90 -14.38 15.63
CA SER A 8 -5.59 -14.57 16.94
C SER A 8 -6.60 -13.46 17.25
N VAL A 9 -6.63 -12.42 16.42
CA VAL A 9 -7.58 -11.29 16.52
C VAL A 9 -8.91 -11.62 15.83
N PRO A 10 -10.02 -10.99 16.22
CA PRO A 10 -11.32 -11.15 15.57
C PRO A 10 -11.29 -10.90 14.05
N VAL A 11 -12.15 -11.62 13.31
CA VAL A 11 -12.18 -11.58 11.83
C VAL A 11 -12.49 -10.18 11.27
N ASP A 12 -13.30 -9.40 11.98
CA ASP A 12 -13.61 -8.02 11.64
C ASP A 12 -12.41 -7.07 11.70
N GLN A 13 -11.29 -7.49 12.30
CA GLN A 13 -10.04 -6.75 12.32
C GLN A 13 -9.04 -7.21 11.25
N TRP A 14 -9.34 -8.26 10.48
CA TRP A 14 -8.38 -8.82 9.51
C TRP A 14 -8.08 -7.88 8.35
N PHE A 15 -8.97 -6.92 8.05
CA PHE A 15 -8.70 -5.86 7.07
C PHE A 15 -7.37 -5.14 7.34
N ALA A 16 -7.00 -4.97 8.62
CA ALA A 16 -5.78 -4.30 9.04
C ALA A 16 -4.52 -4.94 8.46
N LEU A 17 -4.57 -6.22 8.08
CA LEU A 17 -3.42 -6.93 7.51
C LEU A 17 -3.08 -6.46 6.09
N SER A 18 -3.98 -5.78 5.39
CA SER A 18 -3.63 -5.07 4.15
C SER A 18 -2.70 -3.88 4.43
N PHE A 19 -2.97 -3.14 5.50
CA PHE A 19 -2.15 -2.01 5.94
C PHE A 19 -0.79 -2.48 6.47
N VAL A 20 -0.78 -3.54 7.28
CA VAL A 20 0.43 -4.22 7.78
C VAL A 20 1.33 -4.64 6.62
N ALA A 21 0.76 -5.34 5.63
CA ALA A 21 1.52 -5.83 4.48
C ALA A 21 2.05 -4.71 3.59
N SER A 22 1.26 -3.65 3.38
CA SER A 22 1.69 -2.51 2.57
C SER A 22 2.82 -1.71 3.24
N LEU A 23 2.79 -1.54 4.56
CA LEU A 23 3.91 -0.96 5.33
C LEU A 23 5.17 -1.80 5.18
N ALA A 24 5.06 -3.12 5.33
CA ALA A 24 6.20 -4.02 5.18
C ALA A 24 6.83 -3.94 3.78
N VAL A 25 6.02 -3.92 2.71
CA VAL A 25 6.53 -3.73 1.34
C VAL A 25 7.19 -2.37 1.18
N LEU A 26 6.56 -1.29 1.65
CA LEU A 26 7.09 0.07 1.53
C LEU A 26 8.49 0.19 2.16
N GLU A 27 8.67 -0.36 3.37
CA GLU A 27 9.95 -0.34 4.06
C GLU A 27 11.03 -1.11 3.31
N VAL A 28 10.71 -2.29 2.75
CA VAL A 28 11.69 -3.05 1.96
C VAL A 28 12.04 -2.32 0.68
N VAL A 29 11.06 -1.77 -0.03
CA VAL A 29 11.31 -0.97 -1.25
C VAL A 29 12.23 0.21 -0.94
N ARG A 30 11.95 0.97 0.11
CA ARG A 30 12.81 2.09 0.55
C ARG A 30 14.21 1.65 0.91
N SER A 31 14.34 0.54 1.63
CA SER A 31 15.65 -0.03 1.99
C SER A 31 16.45 -0.42 0.75
N GLN A 32 15.82 -1.06 -0.23
CA GLN A 32 16.47 -1.42 -1.49
C GLN A 32 16.93 -0.17 -2.26
N LEU A 33 16.09 0.84 -2.37
CA LEU A 33 16.44 2.09 -3.04
C LEU A 33 17.59 2.83 -2.32
N ALA A 34 17.54 2.90 -0.99
CA ALA A 34 18.57 3.56 -0.19
C ALA A 34 19.95 2.88 -0.23
N THR A 35 20.01 1.62 -0.66
CA THR A 35 21.30 0.91 -0.83
C THR A 35 22.04 1.36 -2.10
N HIS A 36 21.31 1.87 -3.10
CA HIS A 36 21.86 2.16 -4.42
C HIS A 36 21.70 3.63 -4.84
N LEU A 37 20.83 4.39 -4.18
CA LEU A 37 20.55 5.79 -4.48
C LEU A 37 20.90 6.66 -3.27
N SER A 38 21.46 7.83 -3.51
CA SER A 38 21.56 8.85 -2.47
C SER A 38 20.17 9.34 -2.05
N SER A 39 20.04 9.90 -0.87
CA SER A 39 18.75 10.41 -0.35
C SER A 39 18.08 11.45 -1.27
N ALA A 40 18.86 12.17 -2.07
CA ALA A 40 18.36 13.15 -3.04
C ALA A 40 17.81 12.51 -4.33
N GLU A 41 18.23 11.28 -4.63
CA GLU A 41 17.82 10.54 -5.84
C GLU A 41 16.65 9.60 -5.59
N ILE A 42 16.37 9.25 -4.31
CA ILE A 42 15.22 8.38 -3.99
C ILE A 42 13.94 9.09 -4.40
N PRO A 43 13.16 8.51 -5.34
CA PRO A 43 11.91 9.11 -5.77
C PRO A 43 10.88 9.09 -4.63
N GLN A 44 9.84 9.91 -4.76
CA GLN A 44 8.72 9.87 -3.83
C GLN A 44 8.16 8.45 -3.73
N THR A 45 8.04 7.96 -2.51
CA THR A 45 7.46 6.65 -2.18
C THR A 45 6.36 6.83 -1.17
N GLY A 46 5.30 6.04 -1.26
CA GLY A 46 4.21 6.13 -0.29
C GLY A 46 3.13 5.08 -0.51
N LEU A 47 2.10 5.19 0.29
CA LEU A 47 0.97 4.27 0.31
C LEU A 47 -0.26 4.94 -0.28
N LYS A 48 -0.94 4.23 -1.17
CA LYS A 48 -2.23 4.65 -1.72
C LYS A 48 -3.32 3.73 -1.19
N TRP A 49 -4.32 4.33 -0.58
CA TRP A 49 -5.48 3.58 -0.11
C TRP A 49 -6.20 2.87 -1.28
N PRO A 50 -6.69 1.61 -1.05
CA PRO A 50 -6.61 0.89 0.22
C PRO A 50 -5.33 0.04 0.40
N ASN A 51 -4.61 -0.35 -0.66
CA ASN A 51 -3.69 -1.50 -0.63
C ASN A 51 -2.52 -1.40 -1.60
N ASP A 52 -2.21 -0.23 -2.12
CA ASP A 52 -1.16 -0.02 -3.12
C ASP A 52 0.08 0.65 -2.54
N VAL A 53 1.25 0.21 -3.01
CA VAL A 53 2.52 0.90 -2.78
C VAL A 53 2.93 1.60 -4.07
N ILE A 54 3.25 2.89 -3.95
CA ILE A 54 3.55 3.78 -5.08
C ILE A 54 4.98 4.26 -4.97
N VAL A 55 5.68 4.30 -6.10
CA VAL A 55 7.02 4.88 -6.26
C VAL A 55 7.02 5.71 -7.53
N ALA A 56 7.57 6.92 -7.49
CA ALA A 56 7.64 7.83 -8.64
C ALA A 56 6.29 7.99 -9.38
N GLY A 57 5.18 7.99 -8.64
CA GLY A 57 3.84 8.08 -9.20
C GLY A 57 3.28 6.79 -9.82
N GLY A 58 4.08 5.71 -9.90
CA GLY A 58 3.66 4.41 -10.42
C GLY A 58 3.40 3.37 -9.34
N LYS A 59 2.53 2.40 -9.61
CA LYS A 59 2.22 1.29 -8.70
C LYS A 59 3.30 0.22 -8.80
N ILE A 60 4.06 0.03 -7.71
CA ILE A 60 5.09 -1.02 -7.61
C ILE A 60 4.54 -2.29 -6.96
N SER A 61 3.54 -2.17 -6.09
CA SER A 61 2.96 -3.32 -5.40
C SER A 61 1.47 -3.12 -5.12
N GLY A 62 0.75 -4.23 -5.07
CA GLY A 62 -0.62 -4.33 -4.56
C GLY A 62 -0.75 -5.49 -3.59
N ILE A 63 -1.60 -5.31 -2.59
CA ILE A 63 -1.91 -6.31 -1.56
C ILE A 63 -3.32 -6.83 -1.79
N LEU A 64 -3.50 -8.14 -1.69
CA LEU A 64 -4.80 -8.81 -1.75
C LEU A 64 -5.00 -9.66 -0.51
N LEU A 65 -6.17 -9.55 0.10
CA LEU A 65 -6.57 -10.39 1.23
C LEU A 65 -7.68 -11.34 0.78
N GLU A 66 -7.51 -12.62 1.09
CA GLU A 66 -8.52 -13.66 0.83
C GLU A 66 -8.76 -14.47 2.10
N VAL A 67 -10.01 -14.55 2.52
CA VAL A 67 -10.40 -15.33 3.71
C VAL A 67 -10.77 -16.74 3.28
N GLU A 68 -10.10 -17.73 3.86
CA GLU A 68 -10.36 -19.14 3.63
C GLU A 68 -10.62 -19.85 4.96
N GLY A 69 -11.90 -20.07 5.29
CA GLY A 69 -12.31 -20.65 6.55
C GLY A 69 -11.84 -19.85 7.77
N LYS A 70 -10.88 -20.40 8.53
CA LYS A 70 -10.26 -19.75 9.70
C LYS A 70 -8.85 -19.22 9.41
N ALA A 71 -8.51 -19.05 8.15
CA ALA A 71 -7.23 -18.53 7.72
C ALA A 71 -7.41 -17.31 6.84
N LEU A 72 -6.39 -16.47 6.81
CA LEU A 72 -6.28 -15.34 5.91
C LEU A 72 -5.05 -15.55 5.02
N ILE A 73 -5.24 -15.42 3.72
CA ILE A 73 -4.17 -15.40 2.74
C ILE A 73 -3.85 -13.94 2.44
N VAL A 74 -2.62 -13.54 2.70
CA VAL A 74 -2.08 -12.23 2.36
C VAL A 74 -1.26 -12.38 1.09
N GLY A 75 -1.82 -11.99 -0.05
CA GLY A 75 -1.12 -11.94 -1.33
C GLY A 75 -0.43 -10.58 -1.50
N SER A 76 0.87 -10.58 -1.75
CA SER A 76 1.67 -9.38 -2.02
C SER A 76 2.39 -9.54 -3.35
N GLY A 77 2.00 -8.74 -4.34
CA GLY A 77 2.67 -8.67 -5.63
C GLY A 77 3.61 -7.48 -5.68
N VAL A 78 4.90 -7.70 -6.01
CA VAL A 78 5.89 -6.63 -6.15
C VAL A 78 6.57 -6.72 -7.51
N ASN A 79 6.60 -5.62 -8.22
CA ASN A 79 7.23 -5.51 -9.52
C ASN A 79 8.74 -5.26 -9.34
N ILE A 80 9.56 -6.29 -9.50
CA ILE A 80 11.03 -6.18 -9.43
C ILE A 80 11.61 -5.97 -10.84
N ALA A 81 11.29 -6.89 -11.76
CA ALA A 81 11.68 -6.82 -13.16
C ALA A 81 10.70 -5.96 -13.98
N PRO A 82 11.09 -5.46 -15.17
CA PRO A 82 10.22 -4.66 -16.02
C PRO A 82 8.86 -5.32 -16.26
N VAL A 83 7.79 -4.53 -16.12
CA VAL A 83 6.42 -4.99 -16.31
C VAL A 83 5.85 -4.44 -17.62
N ARG A 84 4.99 -5.23 -18.26
CA ARG A 84 4.27 -4.78 -19.44
C ARG A 84 3.25 -3.73 -19.05
N ARG A 85 3.35 -2.54 -19.63
CA ARG A 85 2.36 -1.47 -19.46
C ARG A 85 1.08 -1.83 -20.22
N VAL A 86 -0.07 -1.61 -19.58
CA VAL A 86 -1.39 -1.75 -20.18
C VAL A 86 -2.08 -0.41 -20.08
N ASP A 87 -2.44 0.18 -21.20
CA ASP A 87 -2.96 1.56 -21.30
C ASP A 87 -4.31 1.79 -20.60
N SER A 88 -4.97 0.74 -20.11
CA SER A 88 -6.26 0.83 -19.44
C SER A 88 -6.19 1.03 -17.93
N GLN A 89 -5.00 1.10 -17.33
CA GLN A 89 -4.84 1.20 -15.87
C GLN A 89 -4.82 2.67 -15.42
N ASN A 90 -5.52 2.96 -14.33
CA ASN A 90 -5.60 4.30 -13.73
C ASN A 90 -4.26 4.78 -13.14
N ILE A 91 -3.39 3.86 -12.73
CA ILE A 91 -2.02 4.12 -12.31
C ILE A 91 -1.11 3.21 -13.12
N VAL A 92 -0.12 3.80 -13.74
CA VAL A 92 0.86 3.04 -14.54
C VAL A 92 1.65 2.13 -13.60
N PRO A 93 1.76 0.83 -13.90
CA PRO A 93 2.66 -0.04 -13.14
C PRO A 93 4.11 0.39 -13.36
N ILE A 94 4.89 0.36 -12.28
CA ILE A 94 6.34 0.60 -12.27
C ILE A 94 7.03 -0.60 -11.62
N ALA A 95 8.27 -0.86 -12.00
CA ALA A 95 9.11 -1.88 -11.39
C ALA A 95 10.35 -1.24 -10.72
N LEU A 96 11.00 -1.97 -9.82
CA LEU A 96 12.30 -1.55 -9.31
C LEU A 96 13.29 -1.31 -10.45
N ALA A 97 13.27 -2.15 -11.47
CA ALA A 97 14.12 -2.02 -12.66
C ALA A 97 13.97 -0.68 -13.40
N ASP A 98 12.80 -0.04 -13.34
CA ASP A 98 12.53 1.24 -14.03
C ASP A 98 13.18 2.44 -13.31
N ILE A 99 13.55 2.27 -12.04
CA ILE A 99 14.10 3.31 -11.16
C ILE A 99 15.49 2.92 -10.62
N TRP A 100 16.00 1.75 -11.02
CA TRP A 100 17.29 1.25 -10.57
C TRP A 100 18.43 1.95 -11.30
N PRO A 101 19.49 2.39 -10.60
CA PRO A 101 20.65 2.94 -11.28
C PRO A 101 21.30 1.89 -12.20
N ASP A 102 21.93 2.34 -13.26
CA ASP A 102 22.68 1.50 -14.19
C ASP A 102 21.90 0.40 -14.95
N GLY A 103 20.59 0.60 -15.17
CA GLY A 103 19.84 -0.20 -16.11
C GLY A 103 19.58 -1.65 -15.67
N ALA A 104 19.21 -1.84 -14.40
CA ALA A 104 18.77 -3.13 -13.84
C ALA A 104 19.89 -4.19 -13.62
N HIS A 105 21.14 -3.79 -13.58
CA HIS A 105 22.20 -4.61 -13.01
C HIS A 105 22.04 -4.64 -11.48
N ASP A 106 22.22 -5.81 -10.87
CA ASP A 106 22.14 -6.02 -9.41
C ASP A 106 20.76 -5.79 -8.77
N LEU A 107 19.68 -5.95 -9.53
CA LEU A 107 18.33 -5.99 -8.95
C LEU A 107 18.25 -7.07 -7.85
N PRO A 108 17.50 -6.81 -6.77
CA PRO A 108 17.30 -7.81 -5.73
C PRO A 108 16.67 -9.07 -6.32
N GLN A 109 17.20 -10.21 -5.94
CA GLN A 109 16.58 -11.48 -6.34
C GLN A 109 15.20 -11.60 -5.66
N PRO A 110 14.19 -12.16 -6.33
CA PRO A 110 12.85 -12.32 -5.75
C PRO A 110 12.84 -13.02 -4.38
N TYR A 111 13.75 -13.96 -4.18
CA TYR A 111 13.89 -14.67 -2.91
C TYR A 111 14.42 -13.76 -1.79
N ASP A 112 15.41 -12.94 -2.08
CA ASP A 112 16.01 -12.02 -1.08
C ASP A 112 15.01 -10.93 -0.70
N PHE A 113 14.30 -10.38 -1.69
CA PHE A 113 13.21 -9.43 -1.45
C PHE A 113 12.10 -10.06 -0.60
N ALA A 114 11.69 -11.30 -0.93
CA ALA A 114 10.66 -12.01 -0.17
C ALA A 114 11.08 -12.28 1.27
N THR A 115 12.34 -12.62 1.52
CA THR A 115 12.88 -12.82 2.87
C THR A 115 12.83 -11.53 3.68
N ALA A 116 13.34 -10.42 3.13
CA ALA A 116 13.27 -9.11 3.78
C ALA A 116 11.82 -8.67 4.04
N TYR A 117 10.92 -8.93 3.08
CA TYR A 117 9.49 -8.64 3.27
C TYR A 117 8.88 -9.46 4.40
N LEU A 118 9.18 -10.76 4.51
CA LEU A 118 8.66 -11.61 5.57
C LEU A 118 9.11 -11.15 6.95
N ASP A 119 10.36 -10.72 7.10
CA ASP A 119 10.88 -10.15 8.35
C ASP A 119 10.12 -8.87 8.75
N ARG A 120 9.86 -7.98 7.80
CA ARG A 120 9.09 -6.74 8.05
C ARG A 120 7.60 -7.03 8.29
N LEU A 121 7.03 -7.98 7.55
CA LEU A 121 5.65 -8.44 7.76
C LEU A 121 5.47 -9.01 9.16
N ALA A 122 6.39 -9.86 9.63
CA ALA A 122 6.36 -10.42 10.97
C ALA A 122 6.42 -9.32 12.04
N PHE A 123 7.33 -8.34 11.89
CA PHE A 123 7.45 -7.19 12.80
C PHE A 123 6.12 -6.41 12.92
N TRP A 124 5.52 -6.05 11.78
CA TRP A 124 4.27 -5.27 11.79
C TRP A 124 3.07 -6.10 12.23
N TYR A 125 3.05 -7.39 11.91
CA TYR A 125 2.03 -8.32 12.37
C TYR A 125 2.05 -8.49 13.89
N ASP A 126 3.23 -8.68 14.48
CA ASP A 126 3.38 -8.78 15.93
C ASP A 126 2.93 -7.48 16.62
N ARG A 127 3.31 -6.33 16.07
CA ARG A 127 2.86 -5.02 16.57
C ARG A 127 1.34 -4.86 16.50
N PHE A 128 0.73 -5.29 15.39
CA PHE A 128 -0.73 -5.32 15.25
C PHE A 128 -1.39 -6.24 16.29
N CYS A 129 -0.88 -7.44 16.47
CA CYS A 129 -1.42 -8.39 17.45
C CYS A 129 -1.32 -7.90 18.90
N GLN A 130 -0.28 -7.13 19.21
CA GLN A 130 -0.04 -6.60 20.57
C GLN A 130 -0.79 -5.31 20.85
N SER A 131 -0.91 -4.43 19.88
CA SER A 131 -1.35 -3.03 20.08
C SER A 131 -2.58 -2.64 19.25
N GLY A 132 -3.12 -3.57 18.46
CA GLY A 132 -4.26 -3.32 17.58
C GLY A 132 -3.92 -2.45 16.37
N PHE A 133 -4.96 -1.97 15.70
CA PHE A 133 -4.82 -1.24 14.44
C PHE A 133 -4.30 0.20 14.63
N GLY A 134 -4.51 0.85 15.77
CA GLY A 134 -4.15 2.24 15.99
C GLY A 134 -2.72 2.60 15.55
N PRO A 135 -1.67 1.97 16.10
CA PRO A 135 -0.28 2.23 15.71
C PRO A 135 0.04 1.93 14.24
N ILE A 136 -0.65 0.95 13.64
CA ILE A 136 -0.52 0.62 12.21
C ILE A 136 -1.11 1.75 11.36
N ARG A 137 -2.33 2.19 11.71
CA ARG A 137 -3.04 3.30 11.08
C ARG A 137 -2.21 4.59 11.10
N ASP A 138 -1.68 4.95 12.26
CA ASP A 138 -0.90 6.19 12.42
C ASP A 138 0.35 6.16 11.53
N THR A 139 1.12 5.08 11.55
CA THR A 139 2.29 4.93 10.67
C THR A 139 1.90 4.88 9.19
N TRP A 140 0.76 4.26 8.87
CA TRP A 140 0.28 4.22 7.50
C TRP A 140 -0.10 5.63 7.00
N LEU A 141 -0.78 6.43 7.81
CA LEU A 141 -1.14 7.83 7.49
C LEU A 141 0.08 8.73 7.30
N GLU A 142 1.14 8.55 8.09
CA GLU A 142 2.42 9.26 7.90
C GLU A 142 3.04 8.99 6.51
N ASN A 143 2.70 7.86 5.90
CA ASN A 143 3.19 7.44 4.60
C ASN A 143 2.13 7.52 3.50
N ALA A 144 0.92 7.97 3.82
CA ALA A 144 -0.19 8.05 2.88
C ALA A 144 0.05 9.12 1.83
N LEU A 145 -0.08 8.72 0.58
CA LEU A 145 -0.22 9.67 -0.51
C LEU A 145 -1.64 10.26 -0.50
N PHE A 146 -1.74 11.50 -0.95
CA PHE A 146 -3.01 12.22 -1.10
C PHE A 146 -3.74 12.58 0.20
N LEU A 147 -3.20 12.27 1.38
CA LEU A 147 -3.75 12.74 2.64
C LEU A 147 -3.79 14.28 2.64
N GLY A 148 -4.93 14.86 3.00
CA GLY A 148 -5.17 16.29 2.95
C GLY A 148 -5.41 16.86 1.56
N GLN A 149 -5.39 16.04 0.49
CA GLN A 149 -5.58 16.47 -0.89
C GLN A 149 -6.98 16.15 -1.39
N HIS A 150 -7.43 16.89 -2.40
CA HIS A 150 -8.71 16.65 -3.06
C HIS A 150 -8.58 15.46 -4.03
N VAL A 151 -9.40 14.45 -3.82
CA VAL A 151 -9.36 13.19 -4.56
C VAL A 151 -10.72 12.83 -5.14
N ALA A 152 -10.70 12.02 -6.20
CA ALA A 152 -11.86 11.28 -6.66
C ALA A 152 -11.70 9.82 -6.27
N VAL A 153 -12.75 9.21 -5.75
CA VAL A 153 -12.80 7.79 -5.41
C VAL A 153 -13.85 7.10 -6.27
N GLN A 154 -13.40 6.18 -7.12
CA GLN A 154 -14.28 5.36 -7.92
C GLN A 154 -14.79 4.20 -7.07
N CYS A 155 -16.07 4.25 -6.68
CA CYS A 155 -16.76 3.20 -5.93
C CYS A 155 -17.80 2.56 -6.87
N ASP A 156 -17.47 1.42 -7.44
CA ASP A 156 -18.31 0.74 -8.45
C ASP A 156 -18.74 1.71 -9.58
N ALA A 157 -20.07 1.97 -9.70
CA ALA A 157 -20.62 2.86 -10.72
C ALA A 157 -20.64 4.35 -10.33
N LYS A 158 -20.16 4.70 -9.11
CA LYS A 158 -20.22 6.08 -8.59
C LYS A 158 -18.81 6.63 -8.40
N VAL A 159 -18.65 7.91 -8.69
CA VAL A 159 -17.44 8.67 -8.32
C VAL A 159 -17.84 9.60 -7.19
N LEU A 160 -17.09 9.53 -6.09
CA LEU A 160 -17.20 10.45 -4.97
C LEU A 160 -15.96 11.35 -4.98
N SER A 161 -16.13 12.63 -4.71
CA SER A 161 -15.01 13.59 -4.63
C SER A 161 -15.00 14.30 -3.29
N GLY A 162 -13.83 14.70 -2.84
CA GLY A 162 -13.62 15.41 -1.59
C GLY A 162 -12.18 15.32 -1.13
N VAL A 163 -11.90 15.86 0.05
CA VAL A 163 -10.57 15.79 0.66
C VAL A 163 -10.39 14.46 1.39
N PHE A 164 -9.31 13.72 1.07
CA PHE A 164 -8.91 12.58 1.88
C PHE A 164 -8.44 13.08 3.25
N HIS A 165 -9.34 13.02 4.23
CA HIS A 165 -9.14 13.66 5.52
C HIS A 165 -8.42 12.75 6.52
N ASP A 166 -8.81 11.47 6.58
CA ASP A 166 -8.30 10.53 7.58
C ASP A 166 -8.66 9.07 7.23
N LEU A 167 -8.24 8.12 8.08
CA LEU A 167 -8.71 6.74 8.10
C LEU A 167 -9.54 6.45 9.35
N GLY A 168 -10.65 5.76 9.20
CA GLY A 168 -11.40 5.19 10.31
C GLY A 168 -10.62 4.06 11.01
N MET A 169 -11.02 3.74 12.25
CA MET A 169 -10.46 2.58 12.99
C MET A 169 -10.85 1.21 12.39
N ASP A 170 -11.71 1.22 11.41
CA ASP A 170 -12.11 0.07 10.58
C ASP A 170 -11.41 0.05 9.21
N GLY A 171 -10.42 0.93 8.99
CA GLY A 171 -9.66 1.05 7.74
C GLY A 171 -10.41 1.77 6.62
N THR A 172 -11.61 2.27 6.85
CA THR A 172 -12.36 3.08 5.87
C THR A 172 -11.63 4.40 5.62
N MET A 173 -11.62 4.84 4.37
CA MET A 173 -11.17 6.21 4.05
C MET A 173 -12.25 7.20 4.49
N LEU A 174 -11.86 8.23 5.23
CA LEU A 174 -12.71 9.36 5.58
C LEU A 174 -12.53 10.47 4.56
N LEU A 175 -13.55 10.66 3.74
CA LEU A 175 -13.59 11.66 2.68
C LEU A 175 -14.48 12.82 3.12
N LEU A 176 -13.90 14.01 3.23
CA LEU A 176 -14.67 15.24 3.52
C LEU A 176 -15.16 15.82 2.20
N ASP A 177 -16.47 15.77 1.95
CA ASP A 177 -17.07 16.29 0.72
C ASP A 177 -17.23 17.82 0.75
N ASP A 178 -17.56 18.42 -0.41
CA ASP A 178 -17.67 19.88 -0.55
C ASP A 178 -18.81 20.48 0.29
N SER A 179 -19.73 19.66 0.82
CA SER A 179 -20.76 20.08 1.76
C SER A 179 -20.29 20.11 3.23
N GLY A 180 -19.06 19.67 3.49
CA GLY A 180 -18.50 19.54 4.83
C GLY A 180 -18.94 18.25 5.55
N GLN A 181 -19.51 17.30 4.84
CA GLN A 181 -19.88 15.99 5.40
C GLN A 181 -18.76 14.98 5.23
N THR A 182 -18.46 14.22 6.29
CA THR A 182 -17.54 13.10 6.22
C THR A 182 -18.24 11.86 5.68
N ARG A 183 -17.70 11.31 4.58
CA ARG A 183 -18.13 10.06 3.98
C ARG A 183 -17.15 8.95 4.34
N HIS A 184 -17.70 7.80 4.73
CA HIS A 184 -16.93 6.58 5.00
C HIS A 184 -16.88 5.73 3.74
N ILE A 185 -15.68 5.56 3.19
CA ILE A 185 -15.45 4.79 1.97
C ILE A 185 -14.78 3.47 2.34
N THR A 186 -15.44 2.36 2.06
CA THR A 186 -14.96 1.01 2.41
C THR A 186 -14.15 0.36 1.30
N THR A 187 -14.41 0.75 0.03
CA THR A 187 -13.74 0.20 -1.15
C THR A 187 -13.76 1.24 -2.27
N GLY A 188 -12.77 1.21 -3.12
CA GLY A 188 -12.68 2.08 -4.28
C GLY A 188 -11.27 2.26 -4.80
N ASP A 189 -11.15 2.91 -5.97
CA ASP A 189 -9.89 3.34 -6.53
C ASP A 189 -9.76 4.87 -6.45
N VAL A 190 -8.69 5.32 -5.80
CA VAL A 190 -8.44 6.74 -5.52
C VAL A 190 -7.59 7.36 -6.62
N LYS A 191 -8.02 8.54 -7.08
CA LYS A 191 -7.26 9.37 -8.01
C LYS A 191 -7.12 10.77 -7.45
N LEU A 192 -5.92 11.35 -7.59
CA LEU A 192 -5.73 12.76 -7.32
C LEU A 192 -6.52 13.58 -8.36
N LEU A 193 -7.33 14.49 -7.90
CA LEU A 193 -7.92 15.51 -8.78
C LEU A 193 -6.87 16.61 -8.94
N GLY A 194 -6.35 16.78 -10.16
CA GLY A 194 -5.36 17.79 -10.45
C GLY A 194 -5.81 19.19 -10.02
N SER A 195 -4.90 19.91 -9.42
CA SER A 195 -5.01 21.37 -9.22
C SER A 195 -4.84 22.10 -10.54
#